data_823e0c7ac6c098c562d3468be1563ff3
#
_entry.id   823e0c7ac6c098c562d3468be1563ff3
#
_cell.length_a   1.000
_cell.length_b   1.000
_cell.length_c   1.000
_cell.angle_alpha   90.00
_cell.angle_beta   90.00
_cell.angle_gamma   90.00
#
_symmetry.space_group_name_H-M   'P 1'
#
loop_
_entity.id
_entity.type
_entity.pdbx_description
1 polymer ?
#
loop_
_entity_poly.entity_id
_entity_poly.type
_entity_poly.pdbx_seq_one_letter_code
_entity_poly.pdbx_strand_id
1 'polypeptide(L)'
;MLNYKNSKSASLQESFVISMTKEKKHGFYVELGSGDPYKESNTFLLESEFGWKGLALEIEKSVAEGYNLSDRTNKCINADALKFDYLAHFKENNFPEVIDFLQIDIDGHDMGNCLLALVALPMMKYRFSVIIIEHDVCENYKRASMRDAQREILSSLGYKLIGQTNSEDWWVDPKHIDNDAYRNDIFIGNPQVSGFVDTRMVD
;
A
#
# COMPACT_ATOMS: atom_id res chain seq x y z
N MET A 1 -4.16 14.13 -12.50
CA MET A 1 -4.22 12.69 -12.19
C MET A 1 -5.09 11.98 -13.20
N LEU A 2 -4.60 10.89 -13.74
CA LEU A 2 -5.43 9.97 -14.52
C LEU A 2 -6.36 9.24 -13.53
N ASN A 3 -7.64 9.59 -13.57
CA ASN A 3 -8.64 8.82 -12.83
C ASN A 3 -8.99 7.59 -13.66
N TYR A 4 -8.47 6.45 -13.28
CA TYR A 4 -8.78 5.19 -13.95
C TYR A 4 -10.21 4.77 -13.58
N LYS A 5 -11.13 4.84 -14.54
CA LYS A 5 -12.56 4.57 -14.34
C LYS A 5 -12.87 3.20 -13.73
N ASN A 6 -11.95 2.24 -13.90
CA ASN A 6 -12.11 0.87 -13.41
C ASN A 6 -11.44 0.65 -12.04
N SER A 7 -10.80 1.68 -11.47
CA SER A 7 -10.23 1.57 -10.12
C SER A 7 -11.32 1.25 -9.10
N LYS A 8 -10.99 0.38 -8.18
CA LYS A 8 -11.85 -0.05 -7.09
C LYS A 8 -11.45 0.53 -5.74
N SER A 9 -10.28 1.15 -5.65
CA SER A 9 -9.78 1.73 -4.41
C SER A 9 -10.66 2.89 -3.92
N ALA A 10 -10.80 3.01 -2.60
CA ALA A 10 -11.65 4.00 -1.96
C ALA A 10 -11.14 5.44 -2.15
N SER A 11 -9.82 5.64 -2.15
CA SER A 11 -9.17 6.95 -2.13
C SER A 11 -8.13 7.16 -3.23
N LEU A 12 -8.30 6.54 -4.41
CA LEU A 12 -7.40 6.64 -5.57
C LEU A 12 -6.01 6.00 -5.35
N GLN A 13 -5.86 5.08 -4.41
CA GLN A 13 -4.59 4.40 -4.12
C GLN A 13 -4.00 3.76 -5.38
N GLU A 14 -4.79 2.98 -6.14
CA GLU A 14 -4.35 2.38 -7.40
C GLU A 14 -3.88 3.42 -8.42
N SER A 15 -4.62 4.53 -8.55
CA SER A 15 -4.26 5.62 -9.47
C SER A 15 -2.93 6.28 -9.07
N PHE A 16 -2.68 6.42 -7.77
CA PHE A 16 -1.40 6.91 -7.26
C PHE A 16 -0.26 5.95 -7.63
N VAL A 17 -0.41 4.67 -7.32
CA VAL A 17 0.60 3.65 -7.62
C VAL A 17 0.92 3.62 -9.12
N ILE A 18 -0.11 3.57 -9.98
CA ILE A 18 0.05 3.53 -11.44
C ILE A 18 0.77 4.79 -11.94
N SER A 19 0.43 5.96 -11.40
CA SER A 19 1.08 7.22 -11.76
C SER A 19 2.54 7.25 -11.33
N MET A 20 2.85 6.85 -10.10
CA MET A 20 4.23 6.83 -9.58
C MET A 20 5.10 5.84 -10.33
N THR A 21 4.57 4.70 -10.71
CA THR A 21 5.27 3.64 -11.46
C THR A 21 5.23 3.85 -12.98
N LYS A 22 4.71 4.99 -13.47
CA LYS A 22 4.60 5.32 -14.91
C LYS A 22 3.91 4.23 -15.71
N GLU A 23 2.75 3.77 -15.24
CA GLU A 23 1.95 2.73 -15.89
C GLU A 23 2.70 1.40 -16.12
N LYS A 24 3.61 1.07 -15.21
CA LYS A 24 4.40 -0.16 -15.30
C LYS A 24 3.49 -1.37 -15.48
N LYS A 25 3.82 -2.22 -16.45
CA LYS A 25 3.20 -3.53 -16.64
C LYS A 25 4.01 -4.60 -15.91
N HIS A 26 3.30 -5.64 -15.47
CA HIS A 26 3.90 -6.82 -14.82
C HIS A 26 4.74 -6.48 -13.57
N GLY A 27 4.26 -5.52 -12.77
CA GLY A 27 4.85 -5.18 -11.49
C GLY A 27 4.55 -6.21 -10.40
N PHE A 28 5.12 -5.96 -9.21
CA PHE A 28 4.89 -6.78 -8.02
C PHE A 28 4.31 -5.94 -6.88
N TYR A 29 3.38 -6.54 -6.14
CA TYR A 29 2.81 -5.91 -4.95
C TYR A 29 2.82 -6.83 -3.73
N VAL A 30 2.69 -6.22 -2.55
CA VAL A 30 2.37 -6.86 -1.28
C VAL A 30 1.20 -6.11 -0.66
N GLU A 31 0.13 -6.82 -0.34
CA GLU A 31 -1.10 -6.28 0.25
C GLU A 31 -1.39 -7.01 1.56
N LEU A 32 -1.35 -6.28 2.65
CA LEU A 32 -1.63 -6.77 4.00
C LEU A 32 -2.99 -6.23 4.43
N GLY A 33 -3.96 -7.13 4.61
CA GLY A 33 -5.37 -6.82 4.75
C GLY A 33 -6.04 -6.68 3.38
N SER A 34 -6.15 -7.81 2.63
CA SER A 34 -6.68 -7.75 1.26
C SER A 34 -8.18 -7.52 1.19
N GLY A 35 -8.93 -7.84 2.25
CA GLY A 35 -10.36 -7.63 2.31
C GLY A 35 -11.16 -8.26 1.17
N ASP A 36 -12.16 -7.52 0.67
CA ASP A 36 -12.99 -7.94 -0.46
C ASP A 36 -12.21 -7.86 -1.78
N PRO A 37 -12.31 -8.85 -2.68
CA PRO A 37 -11.54 -8.89 -3.93
C PRO A 37 -11.82 -7.73 -4.90
N TYR A 38 -12.94 -7.04 -4.73
CA TYR A 38 -13.40 -5.97 -5.63
C TYR A 38 -13.71 -4.67 -4.92
N LYS A 39 -14.44 -4.75 -3.79
CA LYS A 39 -14.88 -3.56 -3.07
C LYS A 39 -13.69 -2.95 -2.33
N GLU A 40 -13.39 -1.69 -2.62
CA GLU A 40 -12.29 -0.95 -2.00
C GLU A 40 -10.91 -1.60 -2.17
N SER A 41 -10.76 -2.49 -3.17
CA SER A 41 -9.50 -3.15 -3.44
C SER A 41 -8.44 -2.18 -3.98
N ASN A 42 -7.25 -2.26 -3.41
CA ASN A 42 -6.11 -1.41 -3.78
C ASN A 42 -5.18 -2.07 -4.82
N THR A 43 -5.54 -3.27 -5.30
CA THR A 43 -4.70 -4.06 -6.20
C THR A 43 -5.48 -4.67 -7.39
N PHE A 44 -6.81 -4.49 -7.43
CA PHE A 44 -7.66 -5.05 -8.51
C PHE A 44 -7.24 -4.57 -9.89
N LEU A 45 -7.10 -3.25 -10.07
CA LEU A 45 -6.73 -2.65 -11.34
C LEU A 45 -5.29 -3.00 -11.74
N LEU A 46 -4.39 -3.07 -10.76
CA LEU A 46 -3.00 -3.47 -10.97
C LEU A 46 -2.91 -4.88 -11.58
N GLU A 47 -3.73 -5.81 -11.09
CA GLU A 47 -3.82 -7.15 -11.68
C GLU A 47 -4.52 -7.14 -13.03
N SER A 48 -5.75 -6.62 -13.10
CA SER A 48 -6.66 -6.83 -14.23
C SER A 48 -6.20 -6.10 -15.50
N GLU A 49 -5.65 -4.89 -15.37
CA GLU A 49 -5.26 -4.08 -16.54
C GLU A 49 -3.75 -3.97 -16.72
N PHE A 50 -2.98 -4.13 -15.63
CA PHE A 50 -1.52 -3.98 -15.69
C PHE A 50 -0.77 -5.30 -15.54
N GLY A 51 -1.45 -6.41 -15.23
CA GLY A 51 -0.88 -7.75 -15.16
C GLY A 51 0.11 -7.95 -14.02
N TRP A 52 -0.09 -7.21 -12.92
CA TRP A 52 0.78 -7.32 -11.75
C TRP A 52 0.55 -8.64 -11.02
N LYS A 53 1.59 -9.08 -10.30
CA LYS A 53 1.56 -10.25 -9.42
C LYS A 53 1.88 -9.82 -8.00
N GLY A 54 1.43 -10.60 -7.02
CA GLY A 54 1.71 -10.20 -5.66
C GLY A 54 1.34 -11.21 -4.59
N LEU A 55 1.61 -10.78 -3.36
CA LEU A 55 1.19 -11.42 -2.13
C LEU A 55 0.02 -10.63 -1.56
N ALA A 56 -1.11 -11.28 -1.37
CA ALA A 56 -2.25 -10.77 -0.63
C ALA A 56 -2.42 -11.60 0.66
N LEU A 57 -2.46 -10.97 1.81
CA LEU A 57 -2.69 -11.61 3.11
C LEU A 57 -3.99 -11.13 3.73
N GLU A 58 -4.74 -12.07 4.31
CA GLU A 58 -5.95 -11.80 5.07
C GLU A 58 -6.04 -12.74 6.28
N ILE A 59 -6.25 -12.16 7.46
CA ILE A 59 -6.33 -12.94 8.70
C ILE A 59 -7.70 -13.63 8.85
N GLU A 60 -8.75 -12.99 8.35
CA GLU A 60 -10.10 -13.55 8.43
C GLU A 60 -10.30 -14.61 7.36
N LYS A 61 -10.42 -15.86 7.82
CA LYS A 61 -10.49 -17.03 6.93
C LYS A 61 -11.64 -16.95 5.92
N SER A 62 -12.80 -16.53 6.35
CA SER A 62 -14.00 -16.44 5.48
C SER A 62 -13.81 -15.40 4.37
N VAL A 63 -13.09 -14.31 4.66
CA VAL A 63 -12.76 -13.26 3.69
C VAL A 63 -11.72 -13.78 2.68
N ALA A 64 -10.67 -14.43 3.15
CA ALA A 64 -9.65 -15.04 2.28
C ALA A 64 -10.23 -16.14 1.36
N GLU A 65 -11.15 -16.97 1.88
CA GLU A 65 -11.87 -17.96 1.09
C GLU A 65 -12.75 -17.29 0.02
N GLY A 66 -13.50 -16.24 0.38
CA GLY A 66 -14.30 -15.44 -0.55
C GLY A 66 -13.46 -14.81 -1.65
N TYR A 67 -12.29 -14.22 -1.27
CA TYR A 67 -11.33 -13.69 -2.23
C TYR A 67 -10.89 -14.77 -3.23
N ASN A 68 -10.57 -15.96 -2.76
CA ASN A 68 -10.07 -17.06 -3.58
C ASN A 68 -11.14 -17.71 -4.49
N LEU A 69 -12.42 -17.49 -4.22
CA LEU A 69 -13.53 -17.87 -5.11
C LEU A 69 -13.77 -16.88 -6.25
N SER A 70 -13.17 -15.69 -6.17
CA SER A 70 -13.27 -14.67 -7.21
C SER A 70 -12.42 -15.02 -8.45
N ASP A 71 -12.54 -14.21 -9.49
CA ASP A 71 -11.74 -14.32 -10.72
C ASP A 71 -10.39 -13.57 -10.63
N ARG A 72 -9.98 -13.13 -9.41
CA ARG A 72 -8.66 -12.57 -9.17
C ARG A 72 -7.56 -13.56 -9.55
N THR A 73 -6.55 -13.07 -10.26
CA THR A 73 -5.42 -13.88 -10.74
C THR A 73 -4.52 -14.32 -9.60
N ASN A 74 -4.19 -13.39 -8.69
CA ASN A 74 -3.43 -13.72 -7.48
C ASN A 74 -4.37 -14.24 -6.40
N LYS A 75 -3.91 -15.20 -5.63
CA LYS A 75 -4.69 -15.78 -4.53
C LYS A 75 -4.29 -15.15 -3.22
N CYS A 76 -5.27 -14.95 -2.36
CA CYS A 76 -5.08 -14.49 -0.99
C CYS A 76 -4.65 -15.66 -0.09
N ILE A 77 -3.63 -15.45 0.72
CA ILE A 77 -3.20 -16.39 1.75
C ILE A 77 -3.88 -16.02 3.07
N ASN A 78 -4.60 -16.97 3.66
CA ASN A 78 -5.15 -16.78 5.00
C ASN A 78 -4.02 -16.91 6.03
N ALA A 79 -3.51 -15.78 6.50
CA ALA A 79 -2.40 -15.73 7.45
C ALA A 79 -2.41 -14.43 8.26
N ASP A 80 -1.79 -14.49 9.44
CA ASP A 80 -1.50 -13.35 10.28
C ASP A 80 -0.26 -12.62 9.73
N ALA A 81 -0.45 -11.39 9.23
CA ALA A 81 0.62 -10.58 8.66
C ALA A 81 1.77 -10.28 9.65
N LEU A 82 1.50 -10.33 10.95
CA LEU A 82 2.53 -10.10 11.99
C LEU A 82 3.45 -11.30 12.20
N LYS A 83 3.04 -12.49 11.74
CA LYS A 83 3.75 -13.77 11.94
C LYS A 83 4.18 -14.44 10.64
N PHE A 84 3.87 -13.82 9.52
CA PHE A 84 4.15 -14.39 8.20
C PHE A 84 5.66 -14.38 7.89
N ASP A 85 6.17 -15.47 7.33
CA ASP A 85 7.57 -15.55 6.90
C ASP A 85 7.75 -14.93 5.50
N TYR A 86 7.85 -13.60 5.49
CA TYR A 86 8.06 -12.83 4.25
C TYR A 86 9.33 -13.21 3.50
N LEU A 87 10.43 -13.52 4.24
CA LEU A 87 11.72 -13.86 3.61
C LEU A 87 11.65 -15.17 2.84
N ALA A 88 11.06 -16.20 3.45
CA ALA A 88 10.87 -17.50 2.78
C ALA A 88 9.93 -17.31 1.57
N HIS A 89 8.78 -16.67 1.76
CA HIS A 89 7.80 -16.49 0.71
C HIS A 89 8.36 -15.71 -0.50
N PHE A 90 9.03 -14.59 -0.26
CA PHE A 90 9.59 -13.77 -1.35
C PHE A 90 10.65 -14.52 -2.13
N LYS A 91 11.50 -15.31 -1.44
CA LYS A 91 12.51 -16.15 -2.07
C LYS A 91 11.88 -17.27 -2.91
N GLU A 92 10.92 -18.01 -2.35
CA GLU A 92 10.26 -19.15 -3.02
C GLU A 92 9.44 -18.73 -4.24
N ASN A 93 8.84 -17.54 -4.19
CA ASN A 93 8.01 -16.99 -5.27
C ASN A 93 8.76 -16.02 -6.19
N ASN A 94 10.10 -15.95 -6.07
CA ASN A 94 10.96 -15.12 -6.93
C ASN A 94 10.55 -13.62 -6.96
N PHE A 95 10.20 -13.08 -5.80
CA PHE A 95 9.97 -11.64 -5.69
C PHE A 95 11.27 -10.87 -5.98
N PRO A 96 11.19 -9.75 -6.72
CA PRO A 96 12.35 -8.90 -6.93
C PRO A 96 12.77 -8.22 -5.61
N GLU A 97 14.04 -7.86 -5.48
CA GLU A 97 14.52 -7.12 -4.30
C GLU A 97 13.87 -5.73 -4.19
N VAL A 98 13.42 -5.18 -5.32
CA VAL A 98 12.61 -3.95 -5.38
C VAL A 98 11.21 -4.32 -5.83
N ILE A 99 10.28 -4.31 -4.89
CA ILE A 99 8.86 -4.56 -5.08
C ILE A 99 8.17 -3.22 -5.38
N ASP A 100 7.25 -3.20 -6.30
CA ASP A 100 6.70 -1.93 -6.80
C ASP A 100 5.72 -1.27 -5.83
N PHE A 101 4.93 -2.07 -5.10
CA PHE A 101 3.91 -1.54 -4.20
C PHE A 101 3.76 -2.35 -2.92
N LEU A 102 3.60 -1.63 -1.81
CA LEU A 102 3.20 -2.17 -0.50
C LEU A 102 1.97 -1.42 -0.01
N GLN A 103 0.90 -2.17 0.27
CA GLN A 103 -0.27 -1.72 1.03
C GLN A 103 -0.27 -2.37 2.41
N ILE A 104 -0.45 -1.57 3.47
CA ILE A 104 -0.66 -2.05 4.84
C ILE A 104 -1.95 -1.43 5.37
N ASP A 105 -2.96 -2.25 5.58
CA ASP A 105 -4.31 -1.86 6.00
C ASP A 105 -4.91 -2.99 6.86
N ILE A 106 -4.45 -3.09 8.13
CA ILE A 106 -4.80 -4.18 9.05
C ILE A 106 -5.14 -3.69 10.47
N ASP A 107 -5.38 -2.40 10.64
CA ASP A 107 -5.55 -1.81 11.98
C ASP A 107 -6.98 -1.94 12.55
N GLY A 108 -7.81 -2.82 12.12
CA GLY A 108 -9.15 -3.08 12.65
C GLY A 108 -9.41 -2.53 14.07
N HIS A 109 -9.75 -3.40 15.04
CA HIS A 109 -10.00 -2.97 16.44
C HIS A 109 -8.71 -2.77 17.27
N ASP A 110 -7.62 -3.41 16.89
CA ASP A 110 -6.35 -3.36 17.62
C ASP A 110 -5.44 -2.27 17.05
N MET A 111 -5.14 -1.27 17.86
CA MET A 111 -4.25 -0.17 17.47
C MET A 111 -2.82 -0.65 17.29
N GLY A 112 -2.19 -0.25 16.19
CA GLY A 112 -0.76 -0.43 15.97
C GLY A 112 -0.37 -1.67 15.18
N ASN A 113 -1.33 -2.45 14.68
CA ASN A 113 -1.03 -3.61 13.83
C ASN A 113 -0.30 -3.20 12.55
N CYS A 114 -0.67 -2.08 11.92
CA CYS A 114 0.04 -1.56 10.74
C CYS A 114 1.49 -1.20 11.05
N LEU A 115 1.77 -0.61 12.22
CA LEU A 115 3.14 -0.35 12.68
C LEU A 115 3.91 -1.67 12.90
N LEU A 116 3.29 -2.65 13.56
CA LEU A 116 3.93 -3.95 13.82
C LEU A 116 4.19 -4.71 12.51
N ALA A 117 3.28 -4.66 11.55
CA ALA A 117 3.48 -5.26 10.23
C ALA A 117 4.63 -4.59 9.47
N LEU A 118 4.72 -3.25 9.53
CA LEU A 118 5.85 -2.52 8.94
C LEU A 118 7.19 -2.98 9.51
N VAL A 119 7.25 -3.22 10.83
CA VAL A 119 8.47 -3.72 11.51
C VAL A 119 8.76 -5.19 11.17
N ALA A 120 7.73 -6.01 10.95
CA ALA A 120 7.89 -7.42 10.58
C ALA A 120 8.40 -7.62 9.15
N LEU A 121 8.18 -6.64 8.26
CA LEU A 121 8.63 -6.71 6.88
C LEU A 121 10.17 -6.63 6.77
N PRO A 122 10.80 -7.39 5.86
CA PRO A 122 12.26 -7.42 5.70
C PRO A 122 12.80 -6.20 4.92
N MET A 123 12.49 -4.98 5.40
CA MET A 123 12.78 -3.69 4.74
C MET A 123 14.26 -3.42 4.49
N MET A 124 15.17 -4.12 5.19
CA MET A 124 16.61 -4.02 4.97
C MET A 124 17.10 -4.81 3.76
N LYS A 125 16.33 -5.81 3.32
CA LYS A 125 16.68 -6.67 2.18
C LYS A 125 15.82 -6.38 0.96
N TYR A 126 14.54 -6.12 1.17
CA TYR A 126 13.58 -5.79 0.12
C TYR A 126 13.17 -4.33 0.24
N ARG A 127 13.09 -3.66 -0.91
CA ARG A 127 12.62 -2.26 -0.97
C ARG A 127 11.25 -2.24 -1.66
N PHE A 128 10.47 -1.23 -1.34
CA PHE A 128 9.18 -0.99 -1.97
C PHE A 128 9.21 0.37 -2.67
N SER A 129 8.87 0.44 -3.93
CA SER A 129 8.90 1.69 -4.69
C SER A 129 7.85 2.68 -4.18
N VAL A 130 6.64 2.18 -3.90
CA VAL A 130 5.51 2.92 -3.35
C VAL A 130 5.00 2.20 -2.11
N ILE A 131 4.69 2.95 -1.05
CA ILE A 131 4.08 2.42 0.17
C ILE A 131 2.85 3.27 0.48
N ILE A 132 1.73 2.61 0.77
CA ILE A 132 0.55 3.21 1.37
C ILE A 132 0.32 2.47 2.68
N ILE A 133 0.22 3.22 3.77
CA ILE A 133 0.07 2.65 5.11
C ILE A 133 -1.03 3.37 5.88
N GLU A 134 -1.96 2.58 6.41
CA GLU A 134 -3.06 3.05 7.22
C GLU A 134 -2.58 3.46 8.63
N HIS A 135 -3.22 4.50 9.17
CA HIS A 135 -3.02 4.96 10.54
C HIS A 135 -4.32 5.34 11.26
N ASP A 136 -5.42 5.60 10.54
CA ASP A 136 -6.77 5.90 11.06
C ASP A 136 -6.82 6.93 12.20
N VAL A 137 -5.98 7.94 12.15
CA VAL A 137 -5.96 9.02 13.17
C VAL A 137 -7.29 9.77 13.22
N CYS A 138 -8.03 9.81 12.10
CA CYS A 138 -9.36 10.41 12.04
C CYS A 138 -10.40 9.69 12.89
N GLU A 139 -10.28 8.38 13.04
CA GLU A 139 -11.17 7.58 13.89
C GLU A 139 -10.78 7.63 15.36
N ASN A 140 -9.47 7.67 15.63
CA ASN A 140 -8.96 7.70 16.98
C ASN A 140 -7.63 8.47 17.06
N TYR A 141 -7.65 9.67 17.63
CA TYR A 141 -6.46 10.51 17.79
C TYR A 141 -5.31 9.85 18.57
N LYS A 142 -5.57 8.82 19.38
CA LYS A 142 -4.53 8.04 20.08
C LYS A 142 -3.63 7.28 19.12
N ARG A 143 -4.10 7.02 17.90
CA ARG A 143 -3.32 6.41 16.82
C ARG A 143 -2.22 7.32 16.26
N ALA A 144 -2.23 8.62 16.60
CA ALA A 144 -1.21 9.57 16.17
C ALA A 144 0.21 9.13 16.55
N SER A 145 0.41 8.54 17.72
CA SER A 145 1.72 8.04 18.15
C SER A 145 2.20 6.86 17.29
N MET A 146 1.29 6.00 16.81
CA MET A 146 1.62 4.90 15.91
C MET A 146 1.98 5.41 14.52
N ARG A 147 1.18 6.35 13.98
CA ARG A 147 1.49 7.04 12.72
C ARG A 147 2.86 7.73 12.80
N ASP A 148 3.14 8.45 13.87
CA ASP A 148 4.40 9.17 14.02
C ASP A 148 5.60 8.20 14.08
N ALA A 149 5.43 7.02 14.71
CA ALA A 149 6.43 5.95 14.69
C ALA A 149 6.62 5.34 13.29
N GLN A 150 5.52 5.10 12.53
CA GLN A 150 5.61 4.68 11.12
C GLN A 150 6.40 5.69 10.28
N ARG A 151 6.12 6.97 10.48
CA ARG A 151 6.82 8.08 9.78
C ARG A 151 8.31 8.13 10.12
N GLU A 152 8.67 7.97 11.37
CA GLU A 152 10.06 7.93 11.82
C GLU A 152 10.81 6.76 11.16
N ILE A 153 10.22 5.56 11.16
CA ILE A 153 10.81 4.36 10.53
C ILE A 153 11.02 4.59 9.04
N LEU A 154 9.97 4.98 8.29
CA LEU A 154 10.04 5.15 6.84
C LEU A 154 11.01 6.28 6.46
N SER A 155 11.02 7.40 7.18
CA SER A 155 11.96 8.49 6.96
C SER A 155 13.40 8.05 7.22
N SER A 156 13.66 7.27 8.29
CA SER A 156 14.99 6.75 8.59
C SER A 156 15.51 5.78 7.53
N LEU A 157 14.61 5.06 6.87
CA LEU A 157 14.93 4.20 5.72
C LEU A 157 15.08 4.97 4.41
N GLY A 158 14.88 6.30 4.42
CA GLY A 158 15.08 7.19 3.28
C GLY A 158 13.87 7.31 2.35
N TYR A 159 12.68 6.85 2.77
CA TYR A 159 11.43 7.09 2.04
C TYR A 159 10.99 8.55 2.17
N LYS A 160 10.23 9.02 1.20
CA LYS A 160 9.62 10.36 1.22
C LYS A 160 8.11 10.25 1.33
N LEU A 161 7.56 10.96 2.29
CA LEU A 161 6.11 11.19 2.39
C LEU A 161 5.69 12.15 1.27
N ILE A 162 4.79 11.71 0.41
CA ILE A 162 4.32 12.49 -0.74
C ILE A 162 2.94 13.06 -0.47
N GLY A 163 2.12 12.32 0.25
CA GLY A 163 0.79 12.74 0.60
C GLY A 163 0.25 12.02 1.80
N GLN A 164 -0.81 12.57 2.36
CA GLN A 164 -1.54 11.99 3.47
C GLN A 164 -3.03 12.20 3.26
N THR A 165 -3.82 11.26 3.74
CA THR A 165 -5.26 11.41 3.94
C THR A 165 -5.57 11.49 5.44
N ASN A 166 -6.83 11.48 5.79
CA ASN A 166 -7.24 11.38 7.20
C ASN A 166 -6.89 10.01 7.81
N SER A 167 -6.72 8.98 6.97
CA SER A 167 -6.53 7.57 7.39
C SER A 167 -5.19 6.98 7.00
N GLU A 168 -4.50 7.53 5.99
CA GLU A 168 -3.34 6.90 5.36
C GLU A 168 -2.22 7.88 5.08
N ASP A 169 -1.00 7.36 5.07
CA ASP A 169 0.20 8.03 4.56
C ASP A 169 0.68 7.36 3.27
N TRP A 170 1.09 8.19 2.28
CA TRP A 170 1.51 7.76 0.95
C TRP A 170 2.97 8.12 0.71
N TRP A 171 3.79 7.10 0.52
CA TRP A 171 5.24 7.21 0.47
C TRP A 171 5.82 6.71 -0.84
N VAL A 172 6.98 7.25 -1.21
CA VAL A 172 7.79 6.73 -2.32
C VAL A 172 9.23 6.50 -1.89
N ASP A 173 9.89 5.55 -2.54
CA ASP A 173 11.34 5.41 -2.47
C ASP A 173 11.98 6.30 -3.56
N PRO A 174 12.66 7.39 -3.22
CA PRO A 174 13.27 8.29 -4.18
C PRO A 174 14.43 7.67 -4.96
N LYS A 175 14.88 6.47 -4.59
CA LYS A 175 15.88 5.69 -5.33
C LYS A 175 15.28 4.93 -6.52
N HIS A 176 13.97 4.66 -6.46
CA HIS A 176 13.27 3.80 -7.42
C HIS A 176 12.12 4.51 -8.13
N ILE A 177 11.67 5.63 -7.59
CA ILE A 177 10.66 6.51 -8.23
C ILE A 177 11.36 7.77 -8.73
N ASP A 178 11.12 8.10 -9.99
CA ASP A 178 11.67 9.29 -10.62
C ASP A 178 11.13 10.56 -9.94
N ASN A 179 12.03 11.49 -9.64
CA ASN A 179 11.67 12.76 -9.02
C ASN A 179 10.58 13.52 -9.79
N ASP A 180 10.53 13.40 -11.11
CA ASP A 180 9.52 14.09 -11.92
C ASP A 180 8.12 13.47 -11.77
N ALA A 181 8.02 12.18 -11.40
CA ALA A 181 6.75 11.52 -11.19
C ALA A 181 5.94 12.12 -10.02
N TYR A 182 6.62 12.55 -8.94
CA TYR A 182 5.96 13.11 -7.76
C TYR A 182 6.13 14.64 -7.61
N ARG A 183 6.80 15.31 -8.54
CA ARG A 183 6.90 16.79 -8.58
C ARG A 183 5.72 17.47 -9.26
N ASN A 184 4.98 16.76 -10.09
CA ASN A 184 3.81 17.30 -10.76
C ASN A 184 2.61 17.27 -9.82
N ASP A 185 1.86 18.34 -9.75
CA ASP A 185 0.72 18.64 -8.86
C ASP A 185 -0.49 17.72 -9.03
N ILE A 186 -0.25 16.41 -9.02
CA ILE A 186 -1.24 15.40 -9.39
C ILE A 186 -2.38 15.29 -8.36
N PHE A 187 -2.11 15.66 -7.10
CA PHE A 187 -3.03 15.39 -5.99
C PHE A 187 -3.70 16.61 -5.37
N ILE A 188 -3.20 17.80 -5.65
CA ILE A 188 -3.73 19.05 -5.06
C ILE A 188 -5.16 19.29 -5.55
N GLY A 189 -6.08 19.42 -4.58
CA GLY A 189 -7.47 19.80 -4.87
C GLY A 189 -8.33 18.70 -5.48
N ASN A 190 -7.93 17.42 -5.40
CA ASN A 190 -8.81 16.33 -5.85
C ASN A 190 -9.92 16.07 -4.82
N PRO A 191 -11.20 16.40 -5.13
CA PRO A 191 -12.31 16.23 -4.18
C PRO A 191 -12.64 14.76 -3.85
N GLN A 192 -12.07 13.80 -4.57
CA GLN A 192 -12.27 12.37 -4.33
C GLN A 192 -11.38 11.82 -3.23
N VAL A 193 -10.37 12.59 -2.80
CA VAL A 193 -9.47 12.20 -1.70
C VAL A 193 -9.74 13.10 -0.52
N SER A 194 -10.65 12.69 0.34
CA SER A 194 -11.01 13.48 1.54
C SER A 194 -9.80 13.65 2.46
N GLY A 195 -9.49 14.90 2.80
CA GLY A 195 -8.41 15.22 3.72
C GLY A 195 -6.99 15.01 3.17
N PHE A 196 -6.84 14.80 1.85
CA PHE A 196 -5.51 14.67 1.26
C PHE A 196 -4.72 15.99 1.38
N VAL A 197 -3.55 15.89 1.97
CA VAL A 197 -2.57 16.98 2.06
C VAL A 197 -1.30 16.55 1.33
N ASP A 198 -0.94 17.29 0.28
CA ASP A 198 0.34 17.11 -0.39
C ASP A 198 1.45 17.70 0.50
N THR A 199 2.25 16.86 1.11
CA THR A 199 3.27 17.29 2.07
C THR A 199 4.43 18.04 1.41
N ARG A 200 4.53 18.06 0.08
CA ARG A 200 5.53 18.84 -0.66
C ARG A 200 5.22 20.34 -0.65
N MET A 201 4.00 20.72 -0.26
CA MET A 201 3.52 22.12 -0.22
C MET A 201 3.59 22.71 1.19
N VAL A 202 4.08 21.96 2.18
CA VAL A 202 4.21 22.39 3.58
C VAL A 202 5.70 22.57 3.88
N ASP A 203 6.29 23.65 3.34
CA ASP A 203 7.57 24.23 3.75
C ASP A 203 7.33 25.59 4.42
#